data_a54d80650a1763c24aa1feebda83eace
#
_entry.id   a54d80650a1763c24aa1feebda83eace
#
_cell.length_a   1.000
_cell.length_b   1.000
_cell.length_c   1.000
_cell.angle_alpha   90.00
_cell.angle_beta   90.00
_cell.angle_gamma   90.00
#
_symmetry.space_group_name_H-M   'P 1'
#
loop_
_entity.id
_entity.type
_entity.pdbx_description
1 polymer ?
#
loop_
_entity_poly.entity_id
_entity_poly.type
_entity_poly.pdbx_seq_one_letter_code
_entity_poly.pdbx_strand_id
1 'polypeptide(L)'
;MLMSLLVAGLVAVGAVAIIDLLLTVAVIRRLREHSDLLRQTMNSGFSASVVAPVGTEIGAFTATTTTGATIGDGDVASGTVVAFLSAGCEPCRTRLPQFVAYAKNADLRAVAVMMDGDRDDPRFQEMLSALESVGEVIVEEFGKPVWQAFRVQGTPAFVATGNGRIVSTDLPGAPDPVLA
;
A
#
# COMPACT_ATOMS: atom_id res chain seq x y z
N MET A 1 -5.87 31.54 -56.02
CA MET A 1 -6.31 30.15 -55.84
C MET A 1 -5.41 29.36 -54.87
N LEU A 2 -4.09 29.31 -55.06
CA LEU A 2 -3.17 28.55 -54.21
C LEU A 2 -3.19 29.02 -52.73
N MET A 3 -3.20 30.34 -52.51
CA MET A 3 -3.20 30.93 -51.16
C MET A 3 -4.50 30.61 -50.39
N SER A 4 -5.64 30.57 -51.07
CA SER A 4 -6.92 30.19 -50.43
C SER A 4 -6.95 28.71 -50.02
N LEU A 5 -6.33 27.84 -50.80
CA LEU A 5 -6.20 26.40 -50.48
C LEU A 5 -5.26 26.17 -49.28
N LEU A 6 -4.16 26.93 -49.22
CA LEU A 6 -3.23 26.84 -48.08
C LEU A 6 -3.88 27.31 -46.78
N VAL A 7 -4.64 28.41 -46.82
CA VAL A 7 -5.36 28.91 -45.63
C VAL A 7 -6.43 27.93 -45.19
N ALA A 8 -7.22 27.36 -46.14
CA ALA A 8 -8.21 26.35 -45.80
C ALA A 8 -7.60 25.08 -45.21
N GLY A 9 -6.45 24.62 -45.72
CA GLY A 9 -5.71 23.49 -45.17
C GLY A 9 -5.20 23.76 -43.76
N LEU A 10 -4.66 24.95 -43.49
CA LEU A 10 -4.17 25.34 -42.17
C LEU A 10 -5.32 25.38 -41.12
N VAL A 11 -6.48 25.93 -41.52
CA VAL A 11 -7.67 25.97 -40.67
C VAL A 11 -8.19 24.56 -40.35
N ALA A 12 -8.22 23.67 -41.36
CA ALA A 12 -8.66 22.29 -41.17
C ALA A 12 -7.73 21.52 -40.20
N VAL A 13 -6.41 21.64 -40.36
CA VAL A 13 -5.44 21.02 -39.45
C VAL A 13 -5.57 21.59 -38.03
N GLY A 14 -5.75 22.90 -37.89
CA GLY A 14 -5.97 23.53 -36.58
C GLY A 14 -7.25 23.04 -35.90
N ALA A 15 -8.34 22.89 -36.68
CA ALA A 15 -9.60 22.35 -36.12
C ALA A 15 -9.45 20.89 -35.64
N VAL A 16 -8.78 20.03 -36.40
CA VAL A 16 -8.51 18.64 -36.02
C VAL A 16 -7.66 18.60 -34.73
N ALA A 17 -6.58 19.40 -34.64
CA ALA A 17 -5.73 19.44 -33.45
C ALA A 17 -6.49 19.90 -32.21
N ILE A 18 -7.41 20.86 -32.32
CA ILE A 18 -8.27 21.29 -31.22
C ILE A 18 -9.21 20.17 -30.78
N ILE A 19 -9.81 19.44 -31.70
CA ILE A 19 -10.69 18.31 -31.41
C ILE A 19 -9.93 17.22 -30.71
N ASP A 20 -8.73 16.86 -31.17
CA ASP A 20 -7.87 15.85 -30.52
C ASP A 20 -7.50 16.26 -29.09
N LEU A 21 -7.16 17.51 -28.88
CA LEU A 21 -6.86 18.04 -27.54
C LEU A 21 -8.06 17.94 -26.59
N LEU A 22 -9.25 18.31 -27.08
CA LEU A 22 -10.49 18.23 -26.28
C LEU A 22 -10.86 16.78 -25.95
N LEU A 23 -10.71 15.86 -26.90
CA LEU A 23 -10.93 14.42 -26.64
C LEU A 23 -9.95 13.86 -25.63
N THR A 24 -8.68 14.22 -25.74
CA THR A 24 -7.64 13.78 -24.79
C THR A 24 -7.95 14.28 -23.37
N VAL A 25 -8.30 15.54 -23.21
CA VAL A 25 -8.70 16.11 -21.90
C VAL A 25 -9.97 15.44 -21.37
N ALA A 26 -10.96 15.17 -22.24
CA ALA A 26 -12.19 14.48 -21.84
C ALA A 26 -11.92 13.05 -21.33
N VAL A 27 -11.04 12.30 -22.00
CA VAL A 27 -10.63 10.95 -21.56
C VAL A 27 -9.90 11.00 -20.23
N ILE A 28 -8.97 11.94 -20.03
CA ILE A 28 -8.24 12.11 -18.76
C ILE A 28 -9.21 12.45 -17.63
N ARG A 29 -10.18 13.35 -17.86
CA ARG A 29 -11.21 13.67 -16.85
C ARG A 29 -12.05 12.44 -16.51
N ARG A 30 -12.49 11.69 -17.50
CA ARG A 30 -13.30 10.49 -17.27
C ARG A 30 -12.54 9.40 -16.52
N LEU A 31 -11.24 9.22 -16.81
CA LEU A 31 -10.40 8.29 -16.05
C LEU A 31 -10.22 8.72 -14.58
N ARG A 32 -10.08 10.02 -14.32
CA ARG A 32 -10.02 10.54 -12.95
C ARG A 32 -11.33 10.33 -12.20
N GLU A 33 -12.49 10.62 -12.82
CA GLU A 33 -13.81 10.37 -12.22
C GLU A 33 -14.02 8.88 -11.89
N HIS A 34 -13.61 7.96 -12.77
CA HIS A 34 -13.67 6.53 -12.48
C HIS A 34 -12.72 6.12 -11.35
N SER A 35 -11.51 6.70 -11.27
CA SER A 35 -10.59 6.44 -10.17
C SER A 35 -11.13 6.97 -8.84
N ASP A 36 -11.80 8.12 -8.85
CA ASP A 36 -12.39 8.70 -7.64
C ASP A 36 -13.64 7.94 -7.19
N LEU A 37 -14.46 7.45 -8.12
CA LEU A 37 -15.59 6.57 -7.82
C LEU A 37 -15.12 5.22 -7.24
N LEU A 38 -14.05 4.63 -7.77
CA LEU A 38 -13.45 3.43 -7.19
C LEU A 38 -12.89 3.71 -5.79
N ARG A 39 -12.25 4.84 -5.57
CA ARG A 39 -11.80 5.28 -4.23
C ARG A 39 -12.97 5.52 -3.29
N GLN A 40 -14.05 6.15 -3.73
CA GLN A 40 -15.25 6.37 -2.92
C GLN A 40 -15.98 5.07 -2.59
N THR A 41 -16.09 4.12 -3.53
CA THR A 41 -16.69 2.81 -3.27
C THR A 41 -15.82 1.98 -2.33
N MET A 42 -14.52 2.13 -2.37
CA MET A 42 -13.59 1.54 -1.40
C MET A 42 -13.68 2.21 -0.02
N ASN A 43 -14.06 3.49 0.05
CA ASN A 43 -14.24 4.23 1.32
C ASN A 43 -15.65 4.16 1.92
N SER A 44 -16.68 3.86 1.13
CA SER A 44 -18.09 3.86 1.60
C SER A 44 -18.67 2.48 1.86
N GLY A 45 -17.97 1.61 2.63
CA GLY A 45 -18.56 0.39 3.19
C GLY A 45 -18.34 -0.89 2.40
N PHE A 46 -17.67 -0.88 1.24
CA PHE A 46 -16.95 -2.00 0.68
C PHE A 46 -15.45 -1.65 0.67
N SER A 47 -14.90 -1.33 1.82
CA SER A 47 -13.50 -1.60 2.07
C SER A 47 -13.40 -3.13 1.98
N ALA A 48 -13.06 -3.65 0.82
CA ALA A 48 -12.35 -4.91 0.78
C ALA A 48 -11.14 -4.65 1.66
N SER A 49 -11.25 -5.01 2.93
CA SER A 49 -10.20 -4.83 3.91
C SER A 49 -8.99 -5.53 3.31
N VAL A 50 -7.93 -4.77 3.02
CA VAL A 50 -6.69 -5.37 2.46
C VAL A 50 -6.10 -6.44 3.39
N VAL A 51 -6.71 -6.61 4.56
CA VAL A 51 -6.40 -7.61 5.58
C VAL A 51 -7.70 -8.17 6.16
N ALA A 52 -7.65 -9.31 6.80
CA ALA A 52 -8.81 -9.90 7.48
C ALA A 52 -9.41 -8.94 8.50
N PRO A 53 -10.75 -8.96 8.71
CA PRO A 53 -11.44 -8.06 9.62
C PRO A 53 -11.04 -8.30 11.09
N VAL A 54 -11.25 -7.26 11.91
CA VAL A 54 -11.10 -7.34 13.37
C VAL A 54 -11.88 -8.53 13.94
N GLY A 55 -11.27 -9.25 14.88
CA GLY A 55 -11.80 -10.48 15.48
C GLY A 55 -11.37 -11.76 14.76
N THR A 56 -10.79 -11.66 13.55
CA THR A 56 -10.29 -12.83 12.82
C THR A 56 -9.11 -13.46 13.57
N GLU A 57 -9.10 -14.78 13.68
CA GLU A 57 -8.00 -15.56 14.22
C GLU A 57 -6.84 -15.58 13.22
N ILE A 58 -5.62 -15.37 13.74
CA ILE A 58 -4.39 -15.43 12.97
C ILE A 58 -4.11 -16.89 12.63
N GLY A 59 -3.88 -17.19 11.37
CA GLY A 59 -3.52 -18.54 10.91
C GLY A 59 -2.12 -18.94 11.38
N ALA A 60 -1.87 -20.24 11.47
CA ALA A 60 -0.55 -20.76 11.79
C ALA A 60 0.46 -20.40 10.71
N PHE A 61 1.63 -19.93 11.11
CA PHE A 61 2.76 -19.68 10.21
C PHE A 61 4.08 -19.87 10.93
N THR A 62 5.13 -20.03 10.15
CA THR A 62 6.53 -19.96 10.59
C THR A 62 7.31 -19.24 9.49
N ALA A 63 8.11 -18.25 9.88
CA ALA A 63 8.95 -17.47 8.96
C ALA A 63 10.32 -17.19 9.56
N THR A 64 11.27 -16.81 8.73
CA THR A 64 12.62 -16.41 9.15
C THR A 64 12.76 -14.91 8.96
N THR A 65 13.24 -14.22 9.98
CA THR A 65 13.53 -12.79 9.93
C THR A 65 14.84 -12.51 9.16
N THR A 66 15.08 -11.26 8.82
CA THR A 66 16.35 -10.83 8.19
C THR A 66 17.57 -11.06 9.09
N THR A 67 17.36 -11.15 10.40
CA THR A 67 18.43 -11.50 11.37
C THR A 67 18.67 -12.99 11.53
N GLY A 68 17.87 -13.84 10.85
CA GLY A 68 17.95 -15.29 10.94
C GLY A 68 17.16 -15.92 12.10
N ALA A 69 16.43 -15.13 12.88
CA ALA A 69 15.55 -15.65 13.93
C ALA A 69 14.29 -16.28 13.30
N THR A 70 13.77 -17.32 13.93
CA THR A 70 12.48 -17.92 13.55
C THR A 70 11.36 -17.25 14.35
N ILE A 71 10.28 -16.87 13.67
CA ILE A 71 9.08 -16.27 14.26
C ILE A 71 7.84 -17.02 13.77
N GLY A 72 6.87 -17.21 14.66
CA GLY A 72 5.60 -17.89 14.35
C GLY A 72 4.39 -17.13 14.87
N ASP A 73 3.20 -17.70 14.63
CA ASP A 73 1.92 -17.13 15.06
C ASP A 73 1.86 -16.92 16.59
N GLY A 74 2.48 -17.79 17.39
CA GLY A 74 2.58 -17.62 18.83
C GLY A 74 3.35 -16.36 19.27
N ASP A 75 4.36 -15.95 18.50
CA ASP A 75 5.19 -14.79 18.80
C ASP A 75 4.48 -13.46 18.53
N VAL A 76 3.48 -13.47 17.67
CA VAL A 76 2.68 -12.30 17.29
C VAL A 76 1.26 -12.36 17.86
N ALA A 77 0.98 -13.30 18.76
CA ALA A 77 -0.37 -13.55 19.28
C ALA A 77 -0.93 -12.39 20.11
N SER A 78 -0.09 -11.60 20.79
CA SER A 78 -0.53 -10.51 21.67
C SER A 78 0.48 -9.36 21.69
N GLY A 79 -0.05 -8.13 21.75
CA GLY A 79 0.78 -6.94 21.94
C GLY A 79 1.76 -6.68 20.79
N THR A 80 1.41 -7.12 19.58
CA THR A 80 2.27 -6.95 18.40
C THR A 80 1.55 -6.07 17.38
N VAL A 81 2.30 -5.15 16.77
CA VAL A 81 1.87 -4.47 15.55
C VAL A 81 2.60 -5.07 14.36
N VAL A 82 1.83 -5.48 13.37
CA VAL A 82 2.35 -6.10 12.13
C VAL A 82 2.06 -5.18 10.96
N ALA A 83 3.10 -4.85 10.18
CA ALA A 83 2.99 -4.04 8.96
C ALA A 83 3.30 -4.90 7.74
N PHE A 84 2.47 -4.82 6.71
CA PHE A 84 2.69 -5.45 5.40
C PHE A 84 2.97 -4.36 4.37
N LEU A 85 4.17 -4.34 3.81
CA LEU A 85 4.70 -3.26 3.01
C LEU A 85 5.40 -3.77 1.75
N SER A 86 5.54 -2.90 0.75
CA SER A 86 6.31 -3.15 -0.47
C SER A 86 7.07 -1.89 -0.89
N ALA A 87 8.33 -2.03 -1.28
CA ALA A 87 9.17 -0.92 -1.73
C ALA A 87 8.64 -0.25 -3.01
N GLY A 88 7.98 -1.01 -3.89
CA GLY A 88 7.35 -0.50 -5.11
C GLY A 88 6.03 0.24 -4.89
N CYS A 89 5.47 0.17 -3.68
CA CYS A 89 4.17 0.74 -3.33
C CYS A 89 4.33 2.18 -2.82
N GLU A 90 3.86 3.17 -3.56
CA GLU A 90 3.93 4.59 -3.15
C GLU A 90 3.23 4.89 -1.82
N PRO A 91 1.98 4.39 -1.58
CA PRO A 91 1.32 4.57 -0.29
C PRO A 91 2.11 3.93 0.88
N CYS A 92 2.83 2.82 0.64
CA CYS A 92 3.67 2.19 1.66
C CYS A 92 4.80 3.12 2.10
N ARG A 93 5.49 3.75 1.14
CA ARG A 93 6.58 4.71 1.43
C ARG A 93 6.07 5.94 2.18
N THR A 94 4.91 6.43 1.81
CA THR A 94 4.27 7.59 2.49
C THR A 94 3.90 7.25 3.93
N ARG A 95 3.46 6.03 4.22
CA ARG A 95 3.04 5.60 5.58
C ARG A 95 4.18 5.00 6.42
N LEU A 96 5.31 4.68 5.83
CA LEU A 96 6.48 4.11 6.53
C LEU A 96 6.95 4.99 7.72
N PRO A 97 7.13 6.32 7.59
CA PRO A 97 7.54 7.15 8.73
C PRO A 97 6.55 7.12 9.89
N GLN A 98 5.25 7.03 9.60
CA GLN A 98 4.19 6.93 10.63
C GLN A 98 4.28 5.60 11.38
N PHE A 99 4.48 4.49 10.66
CA PHE A 99 4.69 3.19 11.28
C PHE A 99 5.94 3.18 12.16
N VAL A 100 7.06 3.69 11.65
CA VAL A 100 8.34 3.77 12.40
C VAL A 100 8.18 4.61 13.67
N ALA A 101 7.51 5.76 13.58
CA ALA A 101 7.25 6.61 14.74
C ALA A 101 6.33 5.92 15.76
N TYR A 102 5.29 5.23 15.28
CA TYR A 102 4.37 4.47 16.13
C TYR A 102 5.11 3.32 16.86
N ALA A 103 5.87 2.52 16.12
CA ALA A 103 6.63 1.40 16.68
C ALA A 103 7.66 1.84 17.73
N LYS A 104 8.30 3.01 17.56
CA LYS A 104 9.23 3.58 18.53
C LYS A 104 8.57 4.05 19.82
N ASN A 105 7.33 4.53 19.74
CA ASN A 105 6.63 5.15 20.87
C ASN A 105 5.65 4.19 21.56
N ALA A 106 5.27 3.11 20.91
CA ALA A 106 4.40 2.09 21.48
C ALA A 106 5.25 1.08 22.26
N ASP A 107 4.77 0.71 23.46
CA ASP A 107 5.35 -0.41 24.24
C ASP A 107 4.84 -1.76 23.67
N LEU A 108 4.95 -1.90 22.34
CA LEU A 108 4.46 -3.04 21.58
C LEU A 108 5.60 -3.61 20.71
N ARG A 109 5.59 -4.92 20.55
CA ARG A 109 6.47 -5.57 19.58
C ARG A 109 6.08 -5.14 18.16
N ALA A 110 7.06 -4.78 17.35
CA ALA A 110 6.84 -4.45 15.95
C ALA A 110 7.42 -5.53 15.04
N VAL A 111 6.61 -6.01 14.12
CA VAL A 111 7.00 -6.96 13.06
C VAL A 111 6.63 -6.35 11.72
N ALA A 112 7.56 -6.32 10.80
CA ALA A 112 7.29 -5.89 9.43
C ALA A 112 7.43 -7.08 8.47
N VAL A 113 6.43 -7.25 7.60
CA VAL A 113 6.45 -8.21 6.50
C VAL A 113 6.64 -7.42 5.22
N MET A 114 7.83 -7.47 4.67
CA MET A 114 8.19 -6.77 3.46
C MET A 114 8.07 -7.71 2.27
N MET A 115 7.35 -7.30 1.24
CA MET A 115 7.26 -8.06 0.01
C MET A 115 8.63 -8.14 -0.64
N ASP A 116 9.07 -9.36 -0.98
CA ASP A 116 10.35 -9.59 -1.66
C ASP A 116 10.37 -8.90 -3.04
N GLY A 117 11.54 -8.44 -3.44
CA GLY A 117 11.73 -7.67 -4.65
C GLY A 117 13.20 -7.50 -5.00
N ASP A 118 13.48 -6.53 -5.85
CA ASP A 118 14.85 -6.21 -6.23
C ASP A 118 15.63 -5.65 -5.02
N ARG A 119 16.53 -6.48 -4.49
CA ARG A 119 17.35 -6.13 -3.32
C ARG A 119 18.42 -5.10 -3.62
N ASP A 120 18.74 -4.87 -4.88
CA ASP A 120 19.68 -3.83 -5.32
C ASP A 120 18.96 -2.46 -5.51
N ASP A 121 17.62 -2.42 -5.48
CA ASP A 121 16.85 -1.17 -5.52
C ASP A 121 17.11 -0.35 -4.23
N PRO A 122 17.62 0.89 -4.33
CA PRO A 122 17.83 1.75 -3.18
C PRO A 122 16.59 1.93 -2.29
N ARG A 123 15.39 1.95 -2.90
CA ARG A 123 14.11 2.07 -2.17
C ARG A 123 13.82 0.85 -1.31
N PHE A 124 14.24 -0.34 -1.78
CA PHE A 124 14.13 -1.58 -1.01
C PHE A 124 15.03 -1.51 0.22
N GLN A 125 16.28 -1.12 0.04
CA GLN A 125 17.28 -1.03 1.12
C GLN A 125 16.93 0.06 2.15
N GLU A 126 16.44 1.21 1.70
CA GLU A 126 15.98 2.29 2.57
C GLU A 126 14.80 1.85 3.44
N MET A 127 13.78 1.21 2.84
CA MET A 127 12.62 0.68 3.57
C MET A 127 13.04 -0.41 4.55
N LEU A 128 13.86 -1.36 4.13
CA LEU A 128 14.36 -2.45 4.96
C LEU A 128 15.09 -1.89 6.19
N SER A 129 16.06 -1.01 5.99
CA SER A 129 16.83 -0.38 7.07
C SER A 129 15.94 0.39 8.06
N ALA A 130 14.94 1.12 7.55
CA ALA A 130 13.99 1.84 8.39
C ALA A 130 13.17 0.88 9.27
N LEU A 131 12.71 -0.24 8.71
CA LEU A 131 11.94 -1.25 9.43
C LEU A 131 12.78 -2.00 10.46
N GLU A 132 14.01 -2.40 10.12
CA GLU A 132 14.94 -3.07 11.04
C GLU A 132 15.33 -2.18 12.23
N SER A 133 15.25 -0.86 12.09
CA SER A 133 15.51 0.07 13.18
C SER A 133 14.45 0.04 14.30
N VAL A 134 13.28 -0.58 14.08
CA VAL A 134 12.14 -0.53 15.00
C VAL A 134 11.55 -1.89 15.34
N GLY A 135 11.93 -2.94 14.65
CA GLY A 135 11.36 -4.26 14.87
C GLY A 135 11.99 -5.37 14.06
N GLU A 136 11.37 -6.53 14.12
CA GLU A 136 11.76 -7.71 13.33
C GLU A 136 11.19 -7.61 11.92
N VAL A 137 12.01 -7.95 10.93
CA VAL A 137 11.60 -7.88 9.52
C VAL A 137 11.63 -9.27 8.89
N ILE A 138 10.52 -9.62 8.24
CA ILE A 138 10.39 -10.82 7.40
C ILE A 138 10.32 -10.34 5.96
N VAL A 139 11.15 -10.92 5.08
CA VAL A 139 11.09 -10.64 3.64
C VAL A 139 10.63 -11.91 2.95
N GLU A 140 9.45 -11.87 2.35
CA GLU A 140 8.89 -13.03 1.63
C GLU A 140 8.01 -12.57 0.44
N GLU A 141 7.82 -13.47 -0.53
CA GLU A 141 6.94 -13.22 -1.67
C GLU A 141 5.48 -13.05 -1.21
N PHE A 142 4.73 -12.25 -1.96
CA PHE A 142 3.28 -12.10 -1.72
C PHE A 142 2.54 -13.45 -1.75
N GLY A 143 1.62 -13.63 -0.81
CA GLY A 143 0.84 -14.87 -0.69
C GLY A 143 1.57 -16.04 0.00
N LYS A 144 2.76 -15.85 0.53
CA LYS A 144 3.47 -16.82 1.37
C LYS A 144 2.83 -16.94 2.77
N PRO A 145 3.29 -17.84 3.65
CA PRO A 145 2.59 -18.19 4.88
C PRO A 145 2.16 -17.02 5.76
N VAL A 146 2.99 -15.99 5.95
CA VAL A 146 2.61 -14.85 6.80
C VAL A 146 1.47 -14.05 6.18
N TRP A 147 1.53 -13.79 4.85
CA TRP A 147 0.46 -13.11 4.12
C TRP A 147 -0.88 -13.88 4.22
N GLN A 148 -0.81 -15.21 4.12
CA GLN A 148 -1.97 -16.09 4.23
C GLN A 148 -2.55 -16.12 5.65
N ALA A 149 -1.68 -16.17 6.68
CA ALA A 149 -2.08 -16.19 8.09
C ALA A 149 -2.92 -14.98 8.48
N PHE A 150 -2.59 -13.81 7.96
CA PHE A 150 -3.32 -12.55 8.15
C PHE A 150 -4.35 -12.26 7.06
N ARG A 151 -4.46 -13.13 6.04
CA ARG A 151 -5.33 -12.97 4.85
C ARG A 151 -5.13 -11.63 4.16
N VAL A 152 -3.87 -11.21 4.02
CA VAL A 152 -3.51 -9.94 3.39
C VAL A 152 -3.68 -10.04 1.88
N GLN A 153 -4.40 -9.08 1.29
CA GLN A 153 -4.71 -9.01 -0.14
C GLN A 153 -4.02 -7.84 -0.84
N GLY A 154 -3.31 -6.99 -0.10
CA GLY A 154 -2.62 -5.83 -0.67
C GLY A 154 -1.79 -5.06 0.36
N THR A 155 -1.05 -4.08 -0.12
CA THR A 155 -0.21 -3.19 0.70
C THR A 155 -0.54 -1.72 0.45
N PRO A 156 -0.34 -0.83 1.45
CA PRO A 156 0.06 -1.13 2.83
C PRO A 156 -1.09 -1.74 3.65
N ALA A 157 -0.77 -2.67 4.57
CA ALA A 157 -1.71 -3.13 5.56
C ALA A 157 -1.04 -3.07 6.94
N PHE A 158 -1.81 -2.70 7.97
CA PHE A 158 -1.34 -2.61 9.34
C PHE A 158 -2.32 -3.36 10.24
N VAL A 159 -1.80 -4.13 11.18
CA VAL A 159 -2.58 -4.98 12.07
C VAL A 159 -2.03 -4.88 13.47
N ALA A 160 -2.89 -4.63 14.46
CA ALA A 160 -2.55 -4.91 15.86
C ALA A 160 -3.18 -6.23 16.26
N THR A 161 -2.45 -7.00 17.08
CA THR A 161 -2.85 -8.34 17.50
C THR A 161 -3.09 -8.41 19.00
N GLY A 162 -4.01 -9.30 19.40
CA GLY A 162 -4.35 -9.57 20.79
C GLY A 162 -5.05 -10.92 20.92
N ASN A 163 -4.60 -11.76 21.85
CA ASN A 163 -5.16 -13.09 22.10
C ASN A 163 -5.28 -13.97 20.85
N GLY A 164 -4.26 -13.95 19.97
CA GLY A 164 -4.23 -14.71 18.73
C GLY A 164 -5.19 -14.21 17.65
N ARG A 165 -5.70 -12.99 17.78
CA ARG A 165 -6.67 -12.38 16.87
C ARG A 165 -6.24 -10.99 16.46
N ILE A 166 -6.78 -10.55 15.33
CA ILE A 166 -6.67 -9.15 14.87
C ILE A 166 -7.57 -8.29 15.76
N VAL A 167 -6.99 -7.28 16.39
CA VAL A 167 -7.73 -6.34 17.27
C VAL A 167 -7.88 -4.95 16.64
N SER A 168 -7.01 -4.60 15.67
CA SER A 168 -7.11 -3.37 14.88
C SER A 168 -6.53 -3.61 13.49
N THR A 169 -7.04 -2.91 12.50
CA THR A 169 -6.57 -2.94 11.11
C THR A 169 -6.08 -1.58 10.62
N ASP A 170 -5.81 -0.69 11.56
CA ASP A 170 -5.22 0.63 11.27
C ASP A 170 -4.19 1.00 12.35
N LEU A 171 -3.31 1.95 11.99
CA LEU A 171 -2.35 2.53 12.94
C LEU A 171 -3.07 3.59 13.78
N PRO A 172 -3.12 3.44 15.11
CA PRO A 172 -3.68 4.49 15.97
C PRO A 172 -2.92 5.80 15.79
N GLY A 173 -3.65 6.91 15.59
CA GLY A 173 -3.06 8.24 15.42
C GLY A 173 -2.58 8.57 14.00
N ALA A 174 -2.80 7.71 13.01
CA ALA A 174 -2.60 8.09 11.62
C ALA A 174 -3.70 9.10 11.22
N PRO A 175 -3.34 10.27 10.66
CA PRO A 175 -4.34 11.16 10.09
C PRO A 175 -5.09 10.43 8.97
N ASP A 176 -6.40 10.58 8.96
CA ASP A 176 -7.27 10.01 7.94
C ASP A 176 -6.78 10.49 6.56
N PRO A 177 -6.45 9.63 5.59
CA PRO A 177 -5.93 10.05 4.30
C PRO A 177 -6.95 10.85 3.46
N VAL A 178 -8.17 11.03 3.98
CA VAL A 178 -9.27 11.77 3.34
C VAL A 178 -9.26 13.26 3.68
N LEU A 179 -8.43 13.73 4.63
CA LEU A 179 -8.40 15.13 5.10
C LEU A 179 -7.11 15.89 4.76
N ALA A 180 -6.28 15.34 3.87
CA ALA A 180 -5.07 16.00 3.39
C ALA A 180 -5.15 16.39 1.90
#